data_761075ae84ddb3348e24dda2f283a9a5
#
_entry.id   761075ae84ddb3348e24dda2f283a9a5
#
_cell.length_a   1.000
_cell.length_b   1.000
_cell.length_c   1.000
_cell.angle_alpha   90.00
_cell.angle_beta   90.00
_cell.angle_gamma   90.00
#
_symmetry.space_group_name_H-M   'P 1'
#
loop_
_entity.id
_entity.type
_entity.pdbx_description
1 polymer ?
#
loop_
_entity_poly.entity_id
_entity_poly.type
_entity_poly.pdbx_seq_one_letter_code
_entity_poly.pdbx_strand_id
1 'polypeptide(L)'
;MLTTTFAEFAQRADYSLLESLQADPQATSDGQDHRPRQVFSGHYVPVTPTPLPVPAYLAHSPALFRELGLSDALAHDEAFLRLFSGDISVARQPMRPYGWATGYALSIYGSEYIQQCPFGTGNGYGDGRAISVFEGVFNGQRWELQLKGGGPTPYCRGADGRAVLRSSVREFLAQEFMHALGVPTSRSLTLYGSGA
;
A
#
# COMPACT_ATOMS: atom_id res chain seq x y z
N MET A 1 -1.60 -24.94 -0.01
CA MET A 1 -2.17 -24.98 1.38
C MET A 1 -2.86 -23.63 1.59
N LEU A 2 -4.08 -23.66 2.12
CA LEU A 2 -4.85 -22.45 2.40
C LEU A 2 -4.27 -21.71 3.61
N THR A 3 -4.03 -20.42 3.49
CA THR A 3 -3.55 -19.54 4.56
C THR A 3 -4.76 -19.05 5.36
N THR A 4 -4.85 -19.42 6.63
CA THR A 4 -6.03 -19.20 7.46
C THR A 4 -5.80 -18.26 8.63
N THR A 5 -4.54 -18.03 9.00
CA THR A 5 -4.15 -17.17 10.12
C THR A 5 -3.19 -16.07 9.68
N PHE A 6 -3.16 -14.97 10.43
CA PHE A 6 -2.20 -13.88 10.19
C PHE A 6 -0.74 -14.35 10.35
N ALA A 7 -0.48 -15.33 11.22
CA ALA A 7 0.86 -15.89 11.37
C ALA A 7 1.31 -16.65 10.11
N GLU A 8 0.42 -17.44 9.51
CA GLU A 8 0.70 -18.11 8.22
C GLU A 8 0.85 -17.11 7.07
N PHE A 9 0.05 -16.03 7.07
CA PHE A 9 0.19 -14.94 6.11
C PHE A 9 1.57 -14.29 6.22
N ALA A 10 2.03 -13.97 7.42
CA ALA A 10 3.35 -13.39 7.66
C ALA A 10 4.49 -14.26 7.09
N GLN A 11 4.38 -15.58 7.13
CA GLN A 11 5.37 -16.51 6.58
C GLN A 11 5.46 -16.50 5.05
N ARG A 12 4.52 -15.84 4.36
CA ARG A 12 4.59 -15.64 2.91
C ARG A 12 5.50 -14.49 2.50
N ALA A 13 5.99 -13.70 3.46
CA ALA A 13 6.83 -12.55 3.20
C ALA A 13 8.14 -12.95 2.52
N ASP A 14 8.47 -12.26 1.45
CA ASP A 14 9.70 -12.40 0.67
C ASP A 14 10.01 -11.03 0.05
N TYR A 15 11.00 -10.34 0.62
CA TYR A 15 11.38 -8.99 0.21
C TYR A 15 12.58 -8.97 -0.75
N SER A 16 12.84 -10.07 -1.44
CA SER A 16 14.02 -10.18 -2.30
C SER A 16 14.03 -9.18 -3.46
N LEU A 17 12.86 -8.75 -3.95
CA LEU A 17 12.80 -7.65 -4.92
C LEU A 17 13.15 -6.33 -4.25
N LEU A 18 12.51 -5.99 -3.13
CA LEU A 18 12.79 -4.75 -2.40
C LEU A 18 14.27 -4.67 -1.97
N GLU A 19 14.88 -5.79 -1.58
CA GLU A 19 16.28 -5.90 -1.22
C GLU A 19 17.25 -5.69 -2.39
N SER A 20 16.80 -5.93 -3.61
CA SER A 20 17.56 -5.63 -4.83
C SER A 20 17.53 -4.14 -5.21
N LEU A 21 16.64 -3.37 -4.60
CA LEU A 21 16.45 -1.95 -4.85
C LEU A 21 17.22 -1.11 -3.83
N GLN A 22 17.48 0.15 -4.19
CA GLN A 22 18.14 1.11 -3.33
C GLN A 22 17.12 2.05 -2.69
N ALA A 23 17.16 2.17 -1.37
CA ALA A 23 16.42 3.20 -0.67
C ALA A 23 16.99 4.60 -0.99
N ASP A 24 16.16 5.62 -0.89
CA ASP A 24 16.62 7.00 -0.92
C ASP A 24 17.63 7.24 0.22
N PRO A 25 18.86 7.71 -0.08
CA PRO A 25 19.87 7.90 0.94
C PRO A 25 19.56 9.03 1.94
N GLN A 26 18.57 9.87 1.65
CA GLN A 26 18.10 10.92 2.56
C GLN A 26 16.96 10.44 3.47
N ALA A 27 16.43 9.23 3.25
CA ALA A 27 15.37 8.69 4.07
C ALA A 27 15.87 8.30 5.47
N THR A 28 14.99 8.42 6.46
CA THR A 28 15.24 7.89 7.79
C THR A 28 15.02 6.37 7.80
N SER A 29 15.88 5.64 8.50
CA SER A 29 15.80 4.17 8.56
C SER A 29 14.61 3.66 9.37
N ASP A 30 13.98 4.52 10.16
CA ASP A 30 12.83 4.22 11.03
C ASP A 30 11.48 4.38 10.31
N GLY A 31 11.49 4.83 9.04
CA GLY A 31 10.26 5.07 8.27
C GLY A 31 9.46 6.29 8.70
N GLN A 32 10.04 7.21 9.47
CA GLN A 32 9.35 8.43 9.95
C GLN A 32 9.48 9.62 8.99
N ASP A 33 9.99 9.39 7.78
CA ASP A 33 10.10 10.42 6.76
C ASP A 33 8.73 10.65 6.06
N HIS A 34 7.88 11.43 6.71
CA HIS A 34 6.54 11.78 6.20
C HIS A 34 6.48 13.18 5.57
N ARG A 35 7.55 13.96 5.69
CA ARG A 35 7.57 15.34 5.22
C ARG A 35 7.61 15.36 3.68
N PRO A 36 6.72 16.11 3.01
CA PRO A 36 6.81 16.35 1.58
C PRO A 36 8.15 16.98 1.24
N ARG A 37 8.88 16.37 0.34
CA ARG A 37 10.18 16.85 -0.16
C ARG A 37 10.49 16.28 -1.53
N GLN A 38 11.45 16.87 -2.19
CA GLN A 38 12.01 16.30 -3.42
C GLN A 38 12.80 15.02 -3.09
N VAL A 39 12.61 13.97 -3.88
CA VAL A 39 13.37 12.72 -3.83
C VAL A 39 14.15 12.59 -5.12
N PHE A 40 15.47 12.78 -5.04
CA PHE A 40 16.34 12.86 -6.22
C PHE A 40 17.00 11.53 -6.59
N SER A 41 17.00 10.56 -5.68
CA SER A 41 17.69 9.29 -5.87
C SER A 41 17.04 8.17 -5.07
N GLY A 42 17.44 6.94 -5.41
CA GLY A 42 16.81 5.76 -4.84
C GLY A 42 15.55 5.32 -5.60
N HIS A 43 15.10 4.14 -5.30
CA HIS A 43 13.90 3.54 -5.90
C HIS A 43 12.68 3.65 -5.00
N TYR A 44 12.91 3.78 -3.70
CA TYR A 44 11.86 3.87 -2.69
C TYR A 44 12.30 4.66 -1.45
N VAL A 45 11.33 5.11 -0.69
CA VAL A 45 11.54 5.72 0.62
C VAL A 45 10.88 4.82 1.67
N PRO A 46 11.61 4.35 2.70
CA PRO A 46 10.98 3.70 3.85
C PRO A 46 9.99 4.65 4.53
N VAL A 47 8.74 4.20 4.73
CA VAL A 47 7.68 5.01 5.34
C VAL A 47 6.81 4.13 6.21
N THR A 48 6.60 4.54 7.45
CA THR A 48 5.62 3.91 8.33
C THR A 48 4.22 4.46 8.02
N PRO A 49 3.25 3.61 7.65
CA PRO A 49 1.89 4.07 7.44
C PRO A 49 1.30 4.71 8.70
N THR A 50 0.36 5.60 8.52
CA THR A 50 -0.41 6.18 9.63
C THR A 50 -1.67 5.34 9.85
N PRO A 51 -1.87 4.76 11.03
CA PRO A 51 -3.05 3.93 11.31
C PRO A 51 -4.36 4.67 11.07
N LEU A 52 -5.32 3.97 10.48
CA LEU A 52 -6.69 4.46 10.36
C LEU A 52 -7.37 4.36 11.75
N PRO A 53 -7.98 5.42 12.27
CA PRO A 53 -8.65 5.35 13.56
C PRO A 53 -9.89 4.44 13.49
N VAL A 54 -10.06 3.58 14.49
CA VAL A 54 -11.21 2.65 14.61
C VAL A 54 -11.55 1.99 13.27
N PRO A 55 -10.63 1.21 12.68
CA PRO A 55 -10.86 0.61 11.37
C PRO A 55 -11.96 -0.44 11.43
N ALA A 56 -12.81 -0.46 10.39
CA ALA A 56 -13.88 -1.42 10.24
C ALA A 56 -13.82 -2.09 8.85
N TYR A 57 -14.16 -3.36 8.83
CA TYR A 57 -14.29 -4.12 7.58
C TYR A 57 -15.47 -3.58 6.75
N LEU A 58 -15.24 -3.40 5.46
CA LEU A 58 -16.28 -3.04 4.48
C LEU A 58 -16.42 -4.10 3.39
N ALA A 59 -15.32 -4.55 2.79
CA ALA A 59 -15.34 -5.53 1.73
C ALA A 59 -13.96 -6.20 1.53
N HIS A 60 -13.94 -7.35 0.88
CA HIS A 60 -12.75 -7.96 0.29
C HIS A 60 -13.10 -8.59 -1.06
N SER A 61 -12.10 -8.96 -1.84
CA SER A 61 -12.29 -9.72 -3.09
C SER A 61 -12.15 -11.22 -2.83
N PRO A 62 -13.25 -11.99 -2.74
CA PRO A 62 -13.14 -13.44 -2.58
C PRO A 62 -12.43 -14.14 -3.75
N ALA A 63 -12.48 -13.53 -4.95
CA ALA A 63 -11.77 -14.03 -6.12
C ALA A 63 -10.26 -13.92 -5.94
N LEU A 64 -9.76 -12.75 -5.49
CA LEU A 64 -8.35 -12.54 -5.22
C LEU A 64 -7.87 -13.36 -4.01
N PHE A 65 -8.68 -13.46 -2.96
CA PHE A 65 -8.35 -14.32 -1.81
C PHE A 65 -8.12 -15.77 -2.25
N ARG A 66 -8.99 -16.33 -3.09
CA ARG A 66 -8.80 -17.68 -3.65
C ARG A 66 -7.54 -17.78 -4.51
N GLU A 67 -7.28 -16.77 -5.36
CA GLU A 67 -6.10 -16.73 -6.21
C GLU A 67 -4.81 -16.75 -5.39
N LEU A 68 -4.77 -16.01 -4.28
CA LEU A 68 -3.63 -15.95 -3.36
C LEU A 68 -3.58 -17.16 -2.40
N GLY A 69 -4.61 -17.99 -2.36
CA GLY A 69 -4.71 -19.08 -1.40
C GLY A 69 -4.95 -18.58 0.03
N LEU A 70 -5.70 -17.51 0.20
CA LEU A 70 -6.12 -16.95 1.48
C LEU A 70 -7.55 -17.39 1.82
N SER A 71 -7.80 -17.63 3.10
CA SER A 71 -9.16 -17.85 3.60
C SER A 71 -9.90 -16.51 3.72
N ASP A 72 -11.17 -16.47 3.33
CA ASP A 72 -12.01 -15.28 3.50
C ASP A 72 -12.10 -14.81 4.97
N ALA A 73 -11.89 -15.72 5.92
CA ALA A 73 -11.87 -15.40 7.36
C ALA A 73 -10.74 -14.43 7.73
N LEU A 74 -9.62 -14.42 6.98
CA LEU A 74 -8.52 -13.47 7.19
C LEU A 74 -8.95 -12.02 7.02
N ALA A 75 -9.92 -11.73 6.15
CA ALA A 75 -10.41 -10.37 5.96
C ALA A 75 -11.03 -9.77 7.25
N HIS A 76 -11.41 -10.63 8.19
CA HIS A 76 -11.97 -10.26 9.49
C HIS A 76 -11.00 -10.52 10.67
N ASP A 77 -9.81 -11.06 10.40
CA ASP A 77 -8.78 -11.23 11.43
C ASP A 77 -8.29 -9.85 11.90
N GLU A 78 -8.20 -9.66 13.21
CA GLU A 78 -7.86 -8.37 13.81
C GLU A 78 -6.48 -7.87 13.36
N ALA A 79 -5.48 -8.73 13.34
CA ALA A 79 -4.11 -8.32 12.96
C ALA A 79 -4.02 -8.02 11.45
N PHE A 80 -4.75 -8.78 10.64
CA PHE A 80 -4.84 -8.53 9.19
C PHE A 80 -5.54 -7.20 8.91
N LEU A 81 -6.67 -6.95 9.57
CA LEU A 81 -7.39 -5.68 9.46
C LEU A 81 -6.51 -4.51 9.90
N ARG A 82 -5.81 -4.62 11.02
CA ARG A 82 -4.90 -3.58 11.52
C ARG A 82 -3.78 -3.30 10.53
N LEU A 83 -3.10 -4.34 10.02
CA LEU A 83 -2.03 -4.18 9.03
C LEU A 83 -2.53 -3.39 7.81
N PHE A 84 -3.63 -3.84 7.21
CA PHE A 84 -4.17 -3.23 5.99
C PHE A 84 -4.97 -1.94 6.25
N SER A 85 -5.05 -1.52 7.50
CA SER A 85 -5.51 -0.19 7.91
C SER A 85 -4.36 0.73 8.35
N GLY A 86 -3.11 0.32 8.09
CA GLY A 86 -1.92 1.14 8.30
C GLY A 86 -1.24 0.96 9.65
N ASP A 87 -1.71 0.05 10.50
CA ASP A 87 -1.04 -0.25 11.77
C ASP A 87 0.02 -1.34 11.59
N ILE A 88 1.22 -0.92 11.21
CA ILE A 88 2.35 -1.83 10.99
C ILE A 88 2.89 -2.45 12.29
N SER A 89 2.46 -2.00 13.47
CA SER A 89 2.93 -2.55 14.75
C SER A 89 2.56 -4.02 14.96
N VAL A 90 1.57 -4.51 14.19
CA VAL A 90 1.18 -5.92 14.18
C VAL A 90 2.13 -6.81 13.36
N ALA A 91 3.04 -6.22 12.60
CA ALA A 91 4.00 -6.97 11.79
C ALA A 91 4.86 -7.89 12.67
N ARG A 92 5.07 -9.10 12.20
CA ARG A 92 5.87 -10.13 12.87
C ARG A 92 6.83 -10.77 11.89
N GLN A 93 7.94 -11.27 12.40
CA GLN A 93 8.92 -11.96 11.54
C GLN A 93 8.26 -13.04 10.68
N PRO A 94 8.60 -13.11 9.38
CA PRO A 94 9.65 -12.36 8.66
C PRO A 94 9.22 -11.00 8.06
N MET A 95 8.02 -10.48 8.40
CA MET A 95 7.55 -9.18 7.91
C MET A 95 8.46 -8.05 8.38
N ARG A 96 8.63 -7.02 7.54
CA ARG A 96 9.34 -5.80 7.89
C ARG A 96 8.47 -4.91 8.79
N PRO A 97 9.07 -4.18 9.76
CA PRO A 97 8.35 -3.29 10.66
C PRO A 97 8.08 -1.90 10.07
N TYR A 98 8.24 -1.73 8.77
CA TYR A 98 7.97 -0.50 8.04
C TYR A 98 7.45 -0.80 6.64
N GLY A 99 6.75 0.16 6.06
CA GLY A 99 6.35 0.14 4.65
C GLY A 99 7.33 0.93 3.78
N TRP A 100 6.99 1.09 2.51
CA TRP A 100 7.79 1.90 1.59
C TRP A 100 6.89 2.60 0.57
N ALA A 101 7.29 3.80 0.17
CA ALA A 101 6.66 4.57 -0.88
C ALA A 101 7.59 4.67 -2.09
N THR A 102 7.03 4.68 -3.27
CA THR A 102 7.75 4.83 -4.52
C THR A 102 7.28 6.06 -5.28
N GLY A 103 8.07 6.55 -6.23
CA GLY A 103 7.72 7.66 -7.11
C GLY A 103 6.48 7.40 -7.99
N TYR A 104 6.00 6.19 -8.05
CA TYR A 104 4.77 5.82 -8.75
C TYR A 104 3.56 6.67 -8.32
N ALA A 105 3.47 7.01 -7.04
CA ALA A 105 2.37 7.82 -6.50
C ALA A 105 2.26 9.22 -7.13
N LEU A 106 3.30 9.68 -7.84
CA LEU A 106 3.35 10.98 -8.49
C LEU A 106 3.01 10.96 -9.98
N SER A 107 3.10 9.82 -10.63
CA SER A 107 3.17 9.75 -12.10
C SER A 107 1.84 9.55 -12.81
N ILE A 108 0.71 9.81 -12.16
CA ILE A 108 -0.57 9.26 -12.64
C ILE A 108 -1.15 10.01 -13.86
N TYR A 109 -0.91 11.31 -14.06
CA TYR A 109 -1.66 12.07 -15.08
C TYR A 109 -0.87 13.02 -15.99
N GLY A 110 0.43 13.09 -15.88
CA GLY A 110 1.27 13.75 -16.89
C GLY A 110 1.14 15.27 -17.07
N SER A 111 0.18 15.93 -16.45
CA SER A 111 0.06 17.38 -16.46
C SER A 111 -0.19 17.91 -15.06
N GLU A 112 0.68 18.79 -14.58
CA GLU A 112 0.66 19.35 -13.25
C GLU A 112 1.02 20.79 -13.19
N TYR A 113 0.51 21.43 -12.17
CA TYR A 113 1.00 22.74 -11.75
C TYR A 113 2.31 22.55 -10.95
N ILE A 114 3.34 23.32 -11.29
CA ILE A 114 4.66 23.26 -10.67
C ILE A 114 4.58 23.33 -9.13
N GLN A 115 3.71 24.19 -8.60
CA GLN A 115 3.53 24.35 -7.17
C GLN A 115 2.91 23.14 -6.46
N GLN A 116 2.35 22.19 -7.20
CA GLN A 116 1.80 20.94 -6.65
C GLN A 116 2.78 19.78 -6.75
N CYS A 117 3.88 19.97 -7.48
CA CYS A 117 4.90 18.96 -7.67
C CYS A 117 5.92 19.04 -6.53
N PRO A 118 6.09 17.98 -5.73
CA PRO A 118 7.11 17.98 -4.67
C PRO A 118 8.54 18.08 -5.20
N PHE A 119 8.75 17.78 -6.48
CA PHE A 119 10.06 17.95 -7.13
C PHE A 119 10.27 19.35 -7.71
N GLY A 120 9.25 20.19 -7.78
CA GLY A 120 9.32 21.52 -8.38
C GLY A 120 9.53 21.51 -9.91
N THR A 121 9.37 20.39 -10.56
CA THR A 121 9.57 20.20 -12.02
C THR A 121 8.26 20.20 -12.81
N GLY A 122 7.15 20.06 -12.16
CA GLY A 122 5.84 19.88 -12.79
C GLY A 122 5.59 18.49 -13.38
N ASN A 123 6.39 17.51 -13.02
CA ASN A 123 6.40 16.17 -13.62
C ASN A 123 5.78 15.07 -12.76
N GLY A 124 4.91 15.35 -11.90
CA GLY A 124 4.31 14.29 -11.13
C GLY A 124 2.99 14.72 -10.56
N TYR A 125 1.93 13.98 -10.75
CA TYR A 125 0.62 14.25 -10.21
C TYR A 125 0.13 13.05 -9.43
N GLY A 126 0.25 13.13 -8.14
CA GLY A 126 -0.24 12.11 -7.23
C GLY A 126 -0.47 12.69 -5.85
N ASP A 127 -1.16 11.93 -5.02
CA ASP A 127 -1.41 12.34 -3.63
C ASP A 127 -0.31 11.87 -2.68
N GLY A 128 0.64 11.05 -3.17
CA GLY A 128 1.71 10.48 -2.35
C GLY A 128 1.20 9.61 -1.19
N ARG A 129 0.02 9.01 -1.35
CA ARG A 129 -0.69 8.28 -0.28
C ARG A 129 -0.69 6.76 -0.47
N ALA A 130 0.13 6.26 -1.39
CA ALA A 130 0.32 4.85 -1.64
C ALA A 130 1.55 4.36 -0.88
N ILE A 131 1.38 3.41 0.04
CA ILE A 131 2.44 2.84 0.86
C ILE A 131 2.35 1.32 0.77
N SER A 132 3.40 0.70 0.27
CA SER A 132 3.53 -0.75 0.26
C SER A 132 3.88 -1.25 1.65
N VAL A 133 3.22 -2.30 2.10
CA VAL A 133 3.39 -2.83 3.47
C VAL A 133 3.81 -4.30 3.49
N PHE A 134 3.71 -4.96 2.35
CA PHE A 134 4.04 -6.38 2.25
C PHE A 134 4.51 -6.72 0.85
N GLU A 135 5.54 -7.54 0.75
CA GLU A 135 5.95 -8.24 -0.46
C GLU A 135 6.06 -9.72 -0.12
N GLY A 136 5.53 -10.57 -0.97
CA GLY A 136 5.55 -12.00 -0.71
C GLY A 136 5.21 -12.87 -1.91
N VAL A 137 5.33 -14.18 -1.72
CA VAL A 137 5.06 -15.18 -2.75
C VAL A 137 3.81 -15.98 -2.39
N PHE A 138 2.80 -15.90 -3.26
CA PHE A 138 1.54 -16.63 -3.15
C PHE A 138 1.37 -17.50 -4.40
N ASN A 139 1.18 -18.79 -4.19
CA ASN A 139 0.99 -19.77 -5.28
C ASN A 139 2.06 -19.67 -6.40
N GLY A 140 3.32 -19.40 -6.01
CA GLY A 140 4.45 -19.28 -6.93
C GLY A 140 4.56 -17.93 -7.66
N GLN A 141 3.68 -16.99 -7.37
CA GLN A 141 3.72 -15.63 -7.93
C GLN A 141 4.09 -14.62 -6.85
N ARG A 142 4.90 -13.63 -7.24
CA ARG A 142 5.26 -12.52 -6.38
C ARG A 142 4.18 -11.44 -6.41
N TRP A 143 3.85 -10.95 -5.24
CA TRP A 143 2.87 -9.89 -5.04
C TRP A 143 3.43 -8.83 -4.11
N GLU A 144 3.14 -7.58 -4.44
CA GLU A 144 3.31 -6.43 -3.57
C GLU A 144 1.93 -5.97 -3.11
N LEU A 145 1.74 -5.81 -1.81
CA LEU A 145 0.48 -5.36 -1.23
C LEU A 145 0.65 -3.92 -0.72
N GLN A 146 -0.17 -3.03 -1.27
CA GLN A 146 -0.04 -1.60 -1.10
C GLN A 146 -1.31 -0.99 -0.51
N LEU A 147 -1.15 -0.10 0.44
CA LEU A 147 -2.23 0.72 0.98
C LEU A 147 -2.48 1.92 0.08
N LYS A 148 -3.75 2.20 -0.20
CA LYS A 148 -4.20 3.46 -0.78
C LYS A 148 -4.84 4.30 0.32
N GLY A 149 -4.27 5.46 0.62
CA GLY A 149 -4.69 6.26 1.77
C GLY A 149 -3.96 5.90 3.06
N GLY A 150 -2.76 5.32 2.96
CA GLY A 150 -1.94 4.88 4.11
C GLY A 150 -1.32 6.00 4.95
N GLY A 151 -1.61 7.25 4.65
CA GLY A 151 -1.03 8.43 5.32
C GLY A 151 -0.05 9.19 4.43
N PRO A 152 0.55 10.27 4.96
CA PRO A 152 1.48 11.10 4.21
C PRO A 152 2.81 10.37 3.95
N THR A 153 3.45 10.75 2.84
CA THR A 153 4.78 10.29 2.42
C THR A 153 5.59 11.48 1.92
N PRO A 154 6.89 11.34 1.64
CA PRO A 154 7.66 12.40 0.98
C PRO A 154 7.10 12.84 -0.38
N TYR A 155 6.33 11.98 -1.04
CA TYR A 155 5.68 12.29 -2.30
C TYR A 155 4.31 12.99 -2.15
N CYS A 156 3.86 13.22 -0.92
CA CYS A 156 2.57 13.85 -0.63
C CYS A 156 2.62 15.35 -0.94
N ARG A 157 1.50 15.91 -1.38
CA ARG A 157 1.36 17.35 -1.70
C ARG A 157 0.98 18.22 -0.49
N GLY A 158 1.31 17.80 0.72
CA GLY A 158 0.89 18.48 1.95
C GLY A 158 -0.54 18.15 2.41
N ALA A 159 -1.18 17.16 1.80
CA ALA A 159 -2.45 16.59 2.27
C ALA A 159 -2.19 15.52 3.35
N ASP A 160 -3.26 15.05 3.98
CA ASP A 160 -3.23 14.05 5.06
C ASP A 160 -2.88 12.62 4.61
N GLY A 161 -2.73 12.41 3.29
CA GLY A 161 -2.45 11.10 2.71
C GLY A 161 -3.61 10.10 2.80
N ARG A 162 -4.82 10.55 3.11
CA ARG A 162 -6.00 9.69 3.20
C ARG A 162 -6.73 9.56 1.87
N ALA A 163 -7.54 8.51 1.76
CA ALA A 163 -8.42 8.28 0.64
C ALA A 163 -9.88 8.32 1.11
N VAL A 164 -10.70 9.13 0.43
CA VAL A 164 -12.12 9.20 0.75
C VAL A 164 -12.84 7.91 0.34
N LEU A 165 -13.76 7.44 1.16
CA LEU A 165 -14.46 6.15 0.97
C LEU A 165 -15.09 6.03 -0.42
N ARG A 166 -15.77 7.07 -0.90
CA ARG A 166 -16.40 7.08 -2.22
C ARG A 166 -15.42 6.74 -3.36
N SER A 167 -14.20 7.30 -3.33
CA SER A 167 -13.18 7.02 -4.33
C SER A 167 -12.62 5.61 -4.16
N SER A 168 -12.38 5.18 -2.93
CA SER A 168 -11.87 3.84 -2.62
C SER A 168 -12.83 2.74 -3.08
N VAL A 169 -14.15 2.92 -2.88
CA VAL A 169 -15.17 1.99 -3.40
C VAL A 169 -15.13 1.91 -4.92
N ARG A 170 -15.01 3.06 -5.61
CA ARG A 170 -14.91 3.05 -7.08
C ARG A 170 -13.66 2.36 -7.59
N GLU A 171 -12.51 2.61 -6.97
CA GLU A 171 -11.26 1.98 -7.35
C GLU A 171 -11.32 0.47 -7.09
N PHE A 172 -11.84 0.06 -5.93
CA PHE A 172 -12.00 -1.35 -5.59
C PHE A 172 -12.85 -2.10 -6.63
N LEU A 173 -14.02 -1.57 -6.97
CA LEU A 173 -14.92 -2.19 -7.94
C LEU A 173 -14.34 -2.15 -9.36
N ALA A 174 -13.74 -1.03 -9.77
CA ALA A 174 -13.20 -0.89 -11.11
C ALA A 174 -12.01 -1.85 -11.36
N GLN A 175 -11.12 -2.01 -10.41
CA GLN A 175 -9.98 -2.93 -10.54
C GLN A 175 -10.43 -4.38 -10.71
N GLU A 176 -11.33 -4.86 -9.86
CA GLU A 176 -11.85 -6.22 -9.95
C GLU A 176 -12.70 -6.43 -11.21
N PHE A 177 -13.47 -5.43 -11.62
CA PHE A 177 -14.23 -5.47 -12.86
C PHE A 177 -13.34 -5.52 -14.10
N MET A 178 -12.31 -4.68 -14.17
CA MET A 178 -11.36 -4.68 -15.29
C MET A 178 -10.59 -6.00 -15.36
N HIS A 179 -10.19 -6.54 -14.21
CA HIS A 179 -9.57 -7.86 -14.16
C HIS A 179 -10.51 -8.95 -14.71
N ALA A 180 -11.79 -8.93 -14.33
CA ALA A 180 -12.78 -9.89 -14.83
C ALA A 180 -13.00 -9.79 -16.35
N LEU A 181 -12.74 -8.64 -16.94
CA LEU A 181 -12.75 -8.44 -18.39
C LEU A 181 -11.45 -8.86 -19.09
N GLY A 182 -10.45 -9.35 -18.35
CA GLY A 182 -9.15 -9.74 -18.90
C GLY A 182 -8.21 -8.55 -19.18
N VAL A 183 -8.51 -7.36 -18.68
CA VAL A 183 -7.64 -6.19 -18.80
C VAL A 183 -6.57 -6.25 -17.71
N PRO A 184 -5.28 -6.15 -18.05
CA PRO A 184 -4.21 -6.07 -17.04
C PRO A 184 -4.42 -4.86 -16.11
N THR A 185 -4.50 -5.13 -14.83
CA THR A 185 -4.75 -4.09 -13.81
C THR A 185 -4.18 -4.52 -12.47
N SER A 186 -3.95 -3.57 -11.56
CA SER A 186 -3.81 -3.89 -10.15
C SER A 186 -5.10 -4.49 -9.60
N ARG A 187 -5.00 -5.24 -8.51
CA ARG A 187 -6.13 -5.94 -7.89
C ARG A 187 -6.47 -5.29 -6.56
N SER A 188 -7.71 -5.44 -6.15
CA SER A 188 -8.18 -4.93 -4.85
C SER A 188 -8.35 -6.08 -3.86
N LEU A 189 -7.53 -6.09 -2.81
CA LEU A 189 -7.54 -7.16 -1.81
C LEU A 189 -8.68 -6.94 -0.80
N THR A 190 -8.62 -5.84 -0.08
CA THR A 190 -9.57 -5.48 0.98
C THR A 190 -9.92 -4.01 0.92
N LEU A 191 -11.07 -3.68 1.48
CA LEU A 191 -11.51 -2.31 1.74
C LEU A 191 -11.89 -2.19 3.22
N TYR A 192 -11.15 -1.37 3.94
CA TYR A 192 -11.41 -1.01 5.32
C TYR A 192 -11.71 0.48 5.39
N GLY A 193 -12.56 0.87 6.31
CA GLY A 193 -12.95 2.25 6.50
C GLY A 193 -12.89 2.67 7.96
N SER A 194 -12.97 3.97 8.22
CA SER A 194 -13.12 4.54 9.54
C SER A 194 -14.43 5.29 9.62
N GLY A 195 -15.11 5.18 10.77
CA GLY A 195 -16.30 5.95 11.09
C GLY A 195 -16.01 7.22 11.90
N ALA A 196 -14.72 7.55 12.07
CA ALA A 196 -14.28 8.72 12.82
C ALA A 196 -14.03 9.92 11.90
#